data_8a1c7363870ea9f2f2c947740a320ce0
#
_entry.id   8a1c7363870ea9f2f2c947740a320ce0
#
_cell.length_a   1.000
_cell.length_b   1.000
_cell.length_c   1.000
_cell.angle_alpha   90.00
_cell.angle_beta   90.00
_cell.angle_gamma   90.00
#
_symmetry.space_group_name_H-M   'P 1'
#
loop_
_entity.id
_entity.type
_entity.pdbx_description
1 polymer ?
#
loop_
_entity_poly.entity_id
_entity_poly.type
_entity_poly.pdbx_seq_one_letter_code
_entity_poly.pdbx_strand_id
1 'polypeptide(L)'
;MQYMIIETFTHGAEPVYARFRERGRMAPEGLEYVSSVVTSDGRQCFQIMACEDRSLLDNWMAAWRDLVAFEVIPVISSAEAALRFATPGSLSGDS
;
A
#
# COMPACT_ATOMS: atom_id res chain seq x y z
N MET A 1 -11.63 -4.33 -2.56
CA MET A 1 -11.22 -3.41 -1.48
C MET A 1 -9.79 -2.99 -1.68
N GLN A 2 -9.52 -1.70 -1.53
CA GLN A 2 -8.15 -1.19 -1.65
C GLN A 2 -7.59 -0.82 -0.29
N TYR A 3 -6.29 -0.94 -0.17
CA TYR A 3 -5.56 -0.64 1.07
C TYR A 3 -4.34 0.18 0.76
N MET A 4 -4.11 1.21 1.58
CA MET A 4 -2.83 1.92 1.60
C MET A 4 -1.91 1.17 2.55
N ILE A 5 -0.78 0.74 2.05
CA ILE A 5 0.24 0.05 2.83
C ILE A 5 1.39 1.04 3.03
N ILE A 6 1.65 1.37 4.28
CA ILE A 6 2.79 2.22 4.63
C ILE A 6 3.89 1.30 5.13
N GLU A 7 5.00 1.29 4.41
CA GLU A 7 6.13 0.42 4.69
C GLU A 7 7.29 1.25 5.21
N THR A 8 7.80 0.88 6.37
CA THR A 8 9.03 1.48 6.90
C THR A 8 10.12 0.43 6.80
N PHE A 9 11.21 0.76 6.12
CA PHE A 9 12.32 -0.16 5.90
C PHE A 9 13.21 -0.17 7.12
N THR A 10 13.05 -1.19 7.96
CA THR A 10 13.70 -1.26 9.29
C THR A 10 15.21 -1.44 9.22
N HIS A 11 15.70 -1.95 8.09
CA HIS A 11 17.14 -2.14 7.85
C HIS A 11 17.61 -1.35 6.62
N GLY A 12 16.88 -0.28 6.27
CA GLY A 12 17.18 0.53 5.11
C GLY A 12 16.63 -0.08 3.81
N ALA A 13 16.82 0.65 2.73
CA ALA A 13 16.27 0.26 1.42
C ALA A 13 17.04 -0.88 0.76
N GLU A 14 18.35 -0.97 0.99
CA GLU A 14 19.19 -1.90 0.26
C GLU A 14 18.74 -3.36 0.33
N PRO A 15 18.50 -3.95 1.51
CA PRO A 15 18.06 -5.34 1.55
C PRO A 15 16.66 -5.54 0.96
N VAL A 16 15.80 -4.54 1.05
CA VAL A 16 14.46 -4.60 0.47
C VAL A 16 14.56 -4.71 -1.06
N TYR A 17 15.32 -3.82 -1.67
CA TYR A 17 15.46 -3.83 -3.13
C TYR A 17 16.28 -5.02 -3.63
N ALA A 18 17.22 -5.52 -2.82
CA ALA A 18 17.93 -6.75 -3.17
C ALA A 18 16.96 -7.94 -3.28
N ARG A 19 16.08 -8.09 -2.30
CA ARG A 19 15.07 -9.16 -2.34
C ARG A 19 14.09 -8.96 -3.49
N PHE A 20 13.69 -7.72 -3.73
CA PHE A 20 12.78 -7.41 -4.83
C PHE A 20 13.39 -7.80 -6.19
N ARG A 21 14.66 -7.49 -6.40
CA ARG A 21 15.34 -7.89 -7.65
C ARG A 21 15.42 -9.40 -7.81
N GLU A 22 15.60 -10.11 -6.70
CA GLU A 22 15.73 -11.57 -6.74
C GLU A 22 14.40 -12.28 -6.88
N ARG A 23 13.36 -11.82 -6.18
CA ARG A 23 12.09 -12.56 -6.05
C ARG A 23 10.86 -11.77 -6.49
N GLY A 24 11.01 -10.53 -6.88
CA GLY A 24 9.89 -9.66 -7.20
C GLY A 24 9.08 -9.29 -5.96
N ARG A 25 7.86 -8.84 -6.18
CA ARG A 25 6.99 -8.39 -5.08
C ARG A 25 6.49 -9.53 -4.21
N MET A 26 6.43 -10.72 -4.74
CA MET A 26 5.92 -11.92 -4.07
C MET A 26 4.45 -11.81 -3.67
N ALA A 27 3.69 -11.03 -4.41
CA ALA A 27 2.26 -10.91 -4.16
C ALA A 27 1.56 -12.21 -4.58
N PRO A 28 0.74 -12.81 -3.69
CA PRO A 28 -0.01 -14.00 -4.07
C PRO A 28 -1.07 -13.67 -5.11
N GLU A 29 -1.54 -14.70 -5.80
CA GLU A 29 -2.62 -14.54 -6.76
C GLU A 29 -3.86 -13.97 -6.06
N GLY A 30 -4.49 -12.97 -6.68
CA GLY A 30 -5.64 -12.28 -6.11
C GLY A 30 -5.29 -11.01 -5.37
N LEU A 31 -4.01 -10.77 -5.09
CA LEU A 31 -3.54 -9.51 -4.54
C LEU A 31 -2.93 -8.67 -5.66
N GLU A 32 -3.53 -7.53 -5.96
CA GLU A 32 -3.13 -6.69 -7.07
C GLU A 32 -2.36 -5.46 -6.60
N TYR A 33 -1.26 -5.19 -7.28
CA TYR A 33 -0.52 -3.95 -7.11
C TYR A 33 -1.19 -2.85 -7.94
N VAL A 34 -1.52 -1.73 -7.30
CA VAL A 34 -2.15 -0.60 -8.00
C VAL A 34 -1.13 0.49 -8.29
N SER A 35 -0.47 1.00 -7.27
CA SER A 35 0.55 2.05 -7.44
C SER A 35 1.40 2.17 -6.18
N SER A 36 2.54 2.84 -6.31
CA SER A 36 3.37 3.11 -5.15
C SER A 36 4.27 4.31 -5.38
N VAL A 37 4.69 4.91 -4.28
CA VAL A 37 5.72 5.94 -4.24
C VAL A 37 6.65 5.64 -3.08
N VAL A 38 7.88 6.08 -3.19
CA VAL A 38 8.89 5.89 -2.14
C VAL A 38 9.38 7.27 -1.74
N THR A 39 9.60 7.47 -0.43
CA THR A 39 10.15 8.74 0.02
C THR A 39 11.53 8.99 -0.60
N SER A 40 11.86 10.24 -0.83
CA SER A 40 13.11 10.57 -1.52
C SER A 40 14.36 10.12 -0.75
N ASP A 41 14.22 9.95 0.57
CA ASP A 41 15.33 9.43 1.39
C ASP A 41 15.38 7.89 1.40
N GLY A 42 14.45 7.21 0.73
CA GLY A 42 14.44 5.77 0.62
C GLY A 42 14.04 5.01 1.88
N ARG A 43 13.40 5.68 2.85
CA ARG A 43 13.07 5.05 4.13
C ARG A 43 11.70 4.42 4.16
N GLN A 44 10.75 4.94 3.39
CA GLN A 44 9.38 4.49 3.41
C GLN A 44 8.81 4.34 2.01
N CYS A 45 7.91 3.38 1.86
CA CYS A 45 7.13 3.19 0.65
C CYS A 45 5.66 3.29 0.99
N PHE A 46 4.90 3.99 0.16
CA PHE A 46 3.44 4.10 0.27
C PHE A 46 2.87 3.40 -0.95
N GLN A 47 2.12 2.34 -0.72
CA GLN A 47 1.71 1.46 -1.80
C GLN A 47 0.23 1.16 -1.68
N ILE A 48 -0.48 1.17 -2.81
CA ILE A 48 -1.89 0.79 -2.84
C ILE A 48 -1.98 -0.59 -3.45
N MET A 49 -2.61 -1.49 -2.69
CA MET A 49 -2.87 -2.86 -3.10
C MET A 49 -4.37 -3.12 -3.04
N ALA A 50 -4.84 -4.01 -3.89
CA ALA A 50 -6.26 -4.36 -3.94
C ALA A 50 -6.45 -5.87 -3.80
N CYS A 51 -7.44 -6.28 -3.02
CA CYS A 51 -7.83 -7.68 -2.90
C CYS A 51 -9.24 -7.81 -2.35
N GLU A 52 -9.88 -8.92 -2.66
CA GLU A 52 -11.17 -9.27 -2.07
C GLU A 52 -10.99 -9.95 -0.71
N ASP A 53 -9.93 -10.73 -0.57
CA ASP A 53 -9.63 -11.50 0.63
C ASP A 53 -8.44 -10.87 1.37
N ARG A 54 -8.71 -10.28 2.53
CA ARG A 54 -7.69 -9.62 3.36
C ARG A 54 -6.55 -10.56 3.73
N SER A 55 -6.80 -11.87 3.82
CA SER A 55 -5.74 -12.81 4.18
C SER A 55 -4.60 -12.83 3.16
N LEU A 56 -4.89 -12.50 1.90
CA LEU A 56 -3.85 -12.41 0.88
C LEU A 56 -2.85 -11.29 1.20
N LEU A 57 -3.35 -10.19 1.73
CA LEU A 57 -2.52 -9.07 2.16
C LEU A 57 -1.64 -9.49 3.34
N ASP A 58 -2.22 -10.18 4.32
CA ASP A 58 -1.47 -10.65 5.48
C ASP A 58 -0.37 -11.64 5.07
N ASN A 59 -0.66 -12.53 4.15
CA ASN A 59 0.31 -13.49 3.63
C ASN A 59 1.47 -12.79 2.91
N TRP A 60 1.14 -11.77 2.12
CA TRP A 60 2.16 -10.99 1.42
C TRP A 60 3.08 -10.26 2.41
N MET A 61 2.48 -9.61 3.42
CA MET A 61 3.27 -8.88 4.41
C MET A 61 4.21 -9.82 5.18
N ALA A 62 3.76 -11.06 5.45
CA ALA A 62 4.59 -12.04 6.15
C ALA A 62 5.90 -12.32 5.41
N ALA A 63 5.91 -12.24 4.09
CA ALA A 63 7.12 -12.48 3.27
C ALA A 63 8.16 -11.36 3.41
N TRP A 64 7.76 -10.20 3.93
CA TRP A 64 8.63 -9.02 4.01
C TRP A 64 8.84 -8.53 5.43
N ARG A 65 8.19 -9.14 6.42
CA ARG A 65 8.12 -8.60 7.78
C ARG A 65 9.47 -8.51 8.47
N ASP A 66 10.43 -9.31 8.05
CA ASP A 66 11.79 -9.23 8.59
C ASP A 66 12.53 -7.96 8.19
N LEU A 67 12.14 -7.33 7.09
CA LEU A 67 12.79 -6.12 6.57
C LEU A 67 11.92 -4.88 6.62
N VAL A 68 10.61 -5.04 6.83
CA VAL A 68 9.63 -3.96 6.68
C VAL A 68 8.65 -3.98 7.84
N ALA A 69 8.42 -2.82 8.43
CA ALA A 69 7.30 -2.60 9.34
C ALA A 69 6.13 -2.04 8.53
N PHE A 70 4.95 -2.60 8.73
CA PHE A 70 3.77 -2.27 7.92
C PHE A 70 2.71 -1.56 8.74
N GLU A 71 2.05 -0.59 8.10
CA GLU A 71 0.80 -0.03 8.56
C GLU A 71 -0.19 -0.16 7.40
N VAL A 72 -1.42 -0.60 7.68
CA VAL A 72 -2.43 -0.87 6.66
C VAL A 72 -3.65 -0.02 6.93
N ILE A 73 -4.09 0.73 5.93
CA ILE A 73 -5.23 1.62 6.03
C ILE A 73 -6.19 1.30 4.88
N PRO A 74 -7.44 0.87 5.16
CA PRO A 74 -8.43 0.73 4.10
C PRO A 74 -8.72 2.09 3.47
N VAL A 75 -8.77 2.13 2.15
CA VAL A 75 -8.95 3.39 1.42
C VAL A 75 -9.98 3.24 0.32
N ILE A 76 -10.55 4.37 -0.09
CA ILE A 76 -11.38 4.49 -1.28
C ILE A 76 -10.81 5.63 -2.12
N SER A 77 -11.19 5.70 -3.39
CA SER A 77 -10.76 6.80 -4.24
C SER A 77 -11.37 8.12 -3.78
N SER A 78 -10.72 9.22 -4.12
CA SER A 78 -11.29 10.54 -3.84
C SER A 78 -12.64 10.74 -4.51
N ALA A 79 -12.83 10.20 -5.72
CA ALA A 79 -14.10 10.29 -6.41
C ALA A 79 -15.21 9.56 -5.64
N GLU A 80 -14.91 8.37 -5.14
CA GLU A 80 -15.89 7.62 -4.33
C GLU A 80 -16.17 8.32 -3.01
N ALA A 81 -15.13 8.86 -2.39
CA ALA A 81 -15.30 9.62 -1.14
C ALA A 81 -16.18 10.86 -1.35
N ALA A 82 -16.02 11.55 -2.47
CA ALA A 82 -16.85 12.69 -2.79
C ALA A 82 -18.32 12.32 -2.90
N LEU A 83 -18.62 11.18 -3.51
CA LEU A 83 -20.00 10.70 -3.61
C LEU A 83 -20.56 10.26 -2.25
N ARG A 84 -19.73 9.64 -1.41
CA ARG A 84 -20.16 9.06 -0.15
C ARG A 84 -20.34 10.07 0.96
N PHE A 85 -19.45 11.08 1.02
CA PHE A 85 -19.39 12.01 2.16
C PHE A 85 -19.79 13.43 1.83
N ALA A 86 -19.91 13.79 0.54
CA ALA A 86 -20.26 15.15 0.17
C ALA A 86 -21.73 15.43 0.48
N THR A 87 -22.02 16.63 0.99
CA THR A 87 -23.36 17.15 1.08
C THR A 87 -23.46 18.37 0.20
N PRO A 88 -24.68 18.77 -0.24
CA PRO A 88 -24.83 19.96 -1.08
C PRO A 88 -24.14 21.16 -0.45
N GLY A 89 -23.27 21.80 -1.21
CA GLY A 89 -22.55 22.99 -0.79
C GLY A 89 -21.35 22.76 0.10
N SER A 90 -21.03 21.52 0.46
CA SER A 90 -19.88 21.23 1.33
C SER A 90 -18.62 20.87 0.56
N LEU A 91 -18.72 20.59 -0.71
CA LEU A 91 -17.59 20.13 -1.50
C LEU A 91 -16.79 21.33 -1.99
N SER A 92 -15.53 21.40 -1.56
CA SER A 92 -14.65 22.50 -1.94
C SER A 92 -13.92 22.25 -3.26
N GLY A 93 -13.87 21.04 -3.69
CA GLY A 93 -13.11 20.69 -4.88
C GLY A 93 -11.66 20.33 -4.65
N ASP A 94 -11.25 20.25 -3.43
CA ASP A 94 -9.85 19.98 -3.07
C ASP A 94 -9.56 18.56 -2.68
N SER A 95 -10.27 17.65 -3.10
CA SER A 95 -10.02 16.28 -2.67
C SER A 95 -8.83 15.62 -3.37
#